data_5034c4a050be93926a10e0e3ce736726
#
_entry.id   5034c4a050be93926a10e0e3ce736726
#
_cell.length_a   1.000
_cell.length_b   1.000
_cell.length_c   1.000
_cell.angle_alpha   90.00
_cell.angle_beta   90.00
_cell.angle_gamma   90.00
#
_symmetry.space_group_name_H-M   'P 1'
#
loop_
_entity.id
_entity.type
_entity.pdbx_description
1 polymer ?
#
loop_
_entity_poly.entity_id
_entity_poly.type
_entity_poly.pdbx_seq_one_letter_code
_entity_poly.pdbx_strand_id
1 'polypeptide(L)'
;MTVKVAINGFGRIGRLALRRIQNVEGIEVVAINDLTPVNQLVHLLKYDTTQGRFQGEVFEKNGSLIVNGKEIKGFANPNPAELPWGELGIDVVLECTGFFTSKEKAEAHIQAGAKKVVISAPGGNDIKTIVYNVNHETLDGTETVISGASCTTNCLAPMAKALHDNFTVVEGLMTTIHGYTGDQNTLDAPHRGGDLRRARAAAENIVPNTTGAAKAIGLVIPELNGKLDGAAQRVPVPTGSLTELVAVVEKTVTAEEINAAMEAAANESFGYNVDPIVSSDIVGISYGSLFDATQTKVLTVGDKQLVKVVSWYDNEMSYTAQLVRTLKYFAGLIK
;
A
#
# COMPACT_ATOMS: atom_id res chain seq x y z
N MET A 1 14.38 21.29 -7.06
CA MET A 1 14.44 20.43 -8.28
C MET A 1 13.28 19.46 -8.21
N THR A 2 12.64 19.15 -9.34
CA THR A 2 11.58 18.14 -9.40
C THR A 2 12.21 16.74 -9.45
N VAL A 3 11.76 15.84 -8.59
CA VAL A 3 12.23 14.45 -8.53
C VAL A 3 11.68 13.68 -9.72
N LYS A 4 12.57 13.05 -10.48
CA LYS A 4 12.22 12.22 -11.63
C LYS A 4 11.98 10.77 -11.21
N VAL A 5 10.77 10.29 -11.49
CA VAL A 5 10.32 8.94 -11.14
C VAL A 5 10.16 8.09 -12.39
N ALA A 6 10.64 6.85 -12.33
CA ALA A 6 10.25 5.80 -13.26
C ALA A 6 9.35 4.78 -12.54
N ILE A 7 8.36 4.24 -13.24
CA ILE A 7 7.50 3.17 -12.72
C ILE A 7 7.80 1.88 -13.48
N ASN A 8 8.28 0.85 -12.77
CA ASN A 8 8.47 -0.49 -13.32
C ASN A 8 7.27 -1.37 -12.95
N GLY A 9 6.52 -1.81 -13.96
CA GLY A 9 5.23 -2.46 -13.80
C GLY A 9 4.06 -1.47 -13.78
N PHE A 10 3.35 -1.38 -14.88
CA PHE A 10 2.23 -0.44 -15.05
C PHE A 10 0.87 -1.15 -14.88
N GLY A 11 0.81 -2.07 -13.90
CA GLY A 11 -0.39 -2.74 -13.41
C GLY A 11 -1.30 -1.81 -12.61
N ARG A 12 -2.12 -2.37 -11.70
CA ARG A 12 -3.04 -1.59 -10.86
C ARG A 12 -2.31 -0.48 -10.10
N ILE A 13 -1.32 -0.83 -9.28
CA ILE A 13 -0.60 0.12 -8.41
C ILE A 13 0.21 1.13 -9.24
N GLY A 14 0.92 0.70 -10.27
CA GLY A 14 1.70 1.61 -11.12
C GLY A 14 0.83 2.68 -11.79
N ARG A 15 -0.34 2.29 -12.33
CA ARG A 15 -1.27 3.26 -12.93
C ARG A 15 -1.88 4.21 -11.91
N LEU A 16 -2.23 3.73 -10.72
CA LEU A 16 -2.77 4.58 -9.66
C LEU A 16 -1.70 5.51 -9.08
N ALA A 17 -0.44 5.05 -8.99
CA ALA A 17 0.68 5.90 -8.60
C ALA A 17 0.87 7.05 -9.60
N LEU A 18 0.81 6.78 -10.91
CA LEU A 18 0.84 7.84 -11.91
C LEU A 18 -0.32 8.82 -11.73
N ARG A 19 -1.56 8.33 -11.55
CA ARG A 19 -2.74 9.18 -11.30
C ARG A 19 -2.54 10.07 -10.06
N ARG A 20 -2.02 9.50 -8.97
CA ARG A 20 -1.78 10.22 -7.71
C ARG A 20 -0.69 11.27 -7.87
N ILE A 21 0.42 10.95 -8.54
CA ILE A 21 1.56 11.84 -8.74
C ILE A 21 1.19 13.07 -9.55
N GLN A 22 0.19 13.00 -10.46
CA GLN A 22 -0.30 14.19 -11.19
C GLN A 22 -0.73 15.34 -10.27
N ASN A 23 -1.11 15.04 -9.03
CA ASN A 23 -1.60 16.02 -8.04
C ASN A 23 -0.61 16.24 -6.88
N VAL A 24 0.66 15.83 -7.05
CA VAL A 24 1.70 15.95 -6.02
C VAL A 24 2.85 16.81 -6.53
N GLU A 25 3.06 17.96 -5.91
CA GLU A 25 4.14 18.86 -6.29
C GLU A 25 5.54 18.28 -5.97
N GLY A 26 6.51 18.64 -6.79
CA GLY A 26 7.91 18.31 -6.59
C GLY A 26 8.33 16.93 -7.07
N ILE A 27 7.43 16.12 -7.64
CA ILE A 27 7.75 14.83 -8.27
C ILE A 27 7.06 14.71 -9.64
N GLU A 28 7.68 14.02 -10.57
CA GLU A 28 7.11 13.74 -11.90
C GLU A 28 7.49 12.35 -12.39
N VAL A 29 6.55 11.67 -13.05
CA VAL A 29 6.83 10.43 -13.76
C VAL A 29 7.33 10.77 -15.15
N VAL A 30 8.53 10.29 -15.51
CA VAL A 30 9.17 10.54 -16.80
C VAL A 30 9.31 9.27 -17.66
N ALA A 31 9.16 8.10 -17.04
CA ALA A 31 9.23 6.82 -17.74
C ALA A 31 8.37 5.74 -17.07
N ILE A 32 7.92 4.80 -17.88
CA ILE A 32 7.33 3.54 -17.42
C ILE A 32 7.99 2.37 -18.13
N ASN A 33 8.06 1.22 -17.49
CA ASN A 33 8.44 -0.05 -18.11
C ASN A 33 7.36 -1.10 -17.83
N ASP A 34 6.80 -1.70 -18.87
CA ASP A 34 5.84 -2.81 -18.77
C ASP A 34 5.89 -3.63 -20.07
N LEU A 35 5.75 -4.94 -19.98
CA LEU A 35 5.81 -5.81 -21.17
C LEU A 35 4.54 -5.73 -22.03
N THR A 36 3.50 -5.08 -21.54
CA THR A 36 2.25 -4.82 -22.25
C THR A 36 2.43 -3.66 -23.25
N PRO A 37 1.89 -3.76 -24.46
CA PRO A 37 1.92 -2.66 -25.42
C PRO A 37 1.34 -1.36 -24.90
N VAL A 38 1.99 -0.23 -25.17
CA VAL A 38 1.65 1.10 -24.63
C VAL A 38 0.21 1.52 -24.91
N ASN A 39 -0.35 1.18 -26.07
CA ASN A 39 -1.74 1.49 -26.42
C ASN A 39 -2.76 0.82 -25.45
N GLN A 40 -2.48 -0.38 -24.97
CA GLN A 40 -3.30 -1.06 -23.97
C GLN A 40 -3.13 -0.40 -22.59
N LEU A 41 -1.90 -0.01 -22.23
CA LEU A 41 -1.61 0.70 -20.98
C LEU A 41 -2.33 2.04 -20.92
N VAL A 42 -2.34 2.79 -22.03
CA VAL A 42 -3.08 4.05 -22.19
C VAL A 42 -4.59 3.83 -21.98
N HIS A 43 -5.17 2.78 -22.61
CA HIS A 43 -6.58 2.45 -22.45
C HIS A 43 -6.92 2.15 -20.98
N LEU A 44 -6.12 1.32 -20.31
CA LEU A 44 -6.31 0.95 -18.91
C LEU A 44 -6.01 2.09 -17.93
N LEU A 45 -5.18 3.06 -18.28
CA LEU A 45 -4.99 4.28 -17.50
C LEU A 45 -6.21 5.20 -17.62
N LYS A 46 -6.79 5.27 -18.83
CA LYS A 46 -7.94 6.13 -19.12
C LYS A 46 -9.24 5.64 -18.49
N TYR A 47 -9.46 4.33 -18.54
CA TYR A 47 -10.69 3.70 -18.07
C TYR A 47 -10.36 2.70 -16.95
N ASP A 48 -10.93 2.91 -15.79
CA ASP A 48 -10.74 2.06 -14.64
C ASP A 48 -12.10 1.78 -13.99
N THR A 49 -12.45 0.50 -13.90
CA THR A 49 -13.75 0.07 -13.38
C THR A 49 -13.92 0.44 -11.91
N THR A 50 -12.84 0.38 -11.13
CA THR A 50 -12.86 0.58 -9.67
C THR A 50 -12.65 2.04 -9.30
N GLN A 51 -11.66 2.70 -9.94
CA GLN A 51 -11.22 4.04 -9.61
C GLN A 51 -11.76 5.11 -10.57
N GLY A 52 -12.65 4.72 -11.48
CA GLY A 52 -13.27 5.63 -12.42
C GLY A 52 -12.35 6.11 -13.54
N ARG A 53 -12.91 6.95 -14.41
CA ARG A 53 -12.20 7.51 -15.55
C ARG A 53 -11.10 8.47 -15.10
N PHE A 54 -9.93 8.40 -15.76
CA PHE A 54 -8.85 9.38 -15.54
C PHE A 54 -9.33 10.80 -15.87
N GLN A 55 -9.09 11.72 -14.95
CA GLN A 55 -9.45 13.12 -15.09
C GLN A 55 -8.30 13.87 -15.78
N GLY A 56 -8.32 13.90 -17.11
CA GLY A 56 -7.29 14.52 -17.92
C GLY A 56 -7.16 13.88 -19.30
N GLU A 57 -6.19 14.34 -20.06
CA GLU A 57 -5.87 13.84 -21.38
C GLU A 57 -4.83 12.72 -21.31
N VAL A 58 -5.10 11.59 -21.98
CA VAL A 58 -4.17 10.46 -22.10
C VAL A 58 -4.28 9.87 -23.49
N PHE A 59 -3.14 9.77 -24.21
CA PHE A 59 -3.04 9.07 -25.48
C PHE A 59 -1.63 8.52 -25.71
N GLU A 60 -1.49 7.63 -26.70
CA GLU A 60 -0.20 7.09 -27.12
C GLU A 60 0.37 7.92 -28.28
N LYS A 61 1.68 8.14 -28.27
CA LYS A 61 2.43 8.75 -29.38
C LYS A 61 3.84 8.16 -29.46
N ASN A 62 4.14 7.54 -30.59
CA ASN A 62 5.47 6.98 -30.87
C ASN A 62 6.02 6.05 -29.76
N GLY A 63 5.18 5.19 -29.19
CA GLY A 63 5.59 4.27 -28.11
C GLY A 63 5.68 4.91 -26.72
N SER A 64 5.35 6.19 -26.57
CA SER A 64 5.30 6.91 -25.32
C SER A 64 3.85 7.17 -24.90
N LEU A 65 3.62 7.35 -23.58
CA LEU A 65 2.36 7.90 -23.06
C LEU A 65 2.44 9.41 -23.07
N ILE A 66 1.39 10.06 -23.56
CA ILE A 66 1.20 11.51 -23.36
C ILE A 66 0.11 11.68 -22.30
N VAL A 67 0.46 12.31 -21.19
CA VAL A 67 -0.46 12.56 -20.06
C VAL A 67 -0.49 14.05 -19.77
N ASN A 68 -1.64 14.70 -19.94
CA ASN A 68 -1.81 16.13 -19.75
C ASN A 68 -0.74 16.96 -20.50
N GLY A 69 -0.44 16.57 -21.73
CA GLY A 69 0.56 17.22 -22.59
C GLY A 69 2.02 16.88 -22.29
N LYS A 70 2.32 16.10 -21.23
CA LYS A 70 3.68 15.65 -20.90
C LYS A 70 3.94 14.28 -21.47
N GLU A 71 5.14 14.09 -22.05
CA GLU A 71 5.61 12.78 -22.52
C GLU A 71 6.17 11.96 -21.38
N ILE A 72 5.73 10.71 -21.29
CA ILE A 72 6.24 9.67 -20.38
C ILE A 72 6.76 8.55 -21.28
N LYS A 73 8.08 8.30 -21.28
CA LYS A 73 8.70 7.30 -22.13
C LYS A 73 8.26 5.89 -21.76
N GLY A 74 7.85 5.10 -22.76
CA GLY A 74 7.45 3.71 -22.60
C GLY A 74 8.61 2.76 -22.94
N PHE A 75 8.87 1.80 -22.06
CA PHE A 75 9.83 0.71 -22.27
C PHE A 75 9.14 -0.64 -22.08
N ALA A 76 9.68 -1.69 -22.69
CA ALA A 76 9.18 -3.06 -22.60
C ALA A 76 10.36 -4.04 -22.45
N ASN A 77 11.18 -3.84 -21.41
CA ASN A 77 12.35 -4.67 -21.15
C ASN A 77 12.11 -5.53 -19.89
N PRO A 78 12.21 -6.88 -19.99
CA PRO A 78 12.05 -7.77 -18.84
C PRO A 78 13.23 -7.71 -17.85
N ASN A 79 14.40 -7.18 -18.27
CA ASN A 79 15.59 -7.03 -17.44
C ASN A 79 15.74 -5.58 -16.95
N PRO A 80 15.49 -5.27 -15.67
CA PRO A 80 15.60 -3.90 -15.17
C PRO A 80 17.00 -3.28 -15.28
N ALA A 81 18.07 -4.10 -15.29
CA ALA A 81 19.44 -3.62 -15.38
C ALA A 81 19.78 -2.98 -16.75
N GLU A 82 18.98 -3.28 -17.76
CA GLU A 82 19.18 -2.76 -19.14
C GLU A 82 18.32 -1.52 -19.44
N LEU A 83 17.56 -1.04 -18.45
CA LEU A 83 16.73 0.15 -18.62
C LEU A 83 17.58 1.42 -18.53
N PRO A 84 17.30 2.48 -19.30
CA PRO A 84 18.16 3.65 -19.41
C PRO A 84 17.93 4.67 -18.26
N TRP A 85 17.87 4.20 -17.02
CA TRP A 85 17.55 5.06 -15.86
C TRP A 85 18.59 6.15 -15.65
N GLY A 86 19.88 5.82 -15.83
CA GLY A 86 20.97 6.79 -15.72
C GLY A 86 20.90 7.88 -16.79
N GLU A 87 20.62 7.51 -18.06
CA GLU A 87 20.48 8.46 -19.17
C GLU A 87 19.29 9.42 -18.98
N LEU A 88 18.21 8.93 -18.40
CA LEU A 88 17.01 9.72 -18.10
C LEU A 88 17.15 10.55 -16.81
N GLY A 89 18.19 10.28 -16.02
CA GLY A 89 18.42 10.93 -14.72
C GLY A 89 17.36 10.57 -13.70
N ILE A 90 16.95 9.29 -13.65
CA ILE A 90 15.92 8.82 -12.72
C ILE A 90 16.44 8.91 -11.28
N ASP A 91 15.72 9.64 -10.44
CA ASP A 91 16.01 9.76 -9.01
C ASP A 91 15.47 8.54 -8.25
N VAL A 92 14.21 8.15 -8.51
CA VAL A 92 13.58 7.02 -7.81
C VAL A 92 12.84 6.13 -8.80
N VAL A 93 13.05 4.83 -8.70
CA VAL A 93 12.20 3.83 -9.34
C VAL A 93 11.13 3.36 -8.37
N LEU A 94 9.87 3.39 -8.79
CA LEU A 94 8.77 2.73 -8.13
C LEU A 94 8.59 1.33 -8.72
N GLU A 95 8.98 0.30 -7.98
CA GLU A 95 8.90 -1.09 -8.42
C GLU A 95 7.52 -1.68 -8.12
N CYS A 96 6.71 -1.88 -9.15
CA CYS A 96 5.32 -2.31 -9.07
C CYS A 96 5.02 -3.63 -9.80
N THR A 97 6.04 -4.38 -10.24
CA THR A 97 5.83 -5.64 -10.97
C THR A 97 5.46 -6.81 -10.07
N GLY A 98 5.84 -6.77 -8.78
CA GLY A 98 5.74 -7.88 -7.85
C GLY A 98 6.79 -8.99 -8.05
N PHE A 99 7.75 -8.81 -8.98
CA PHE A 99 8.82 -9.79 -9.26
C PHE A 99 10.15 -9.44 -8.61
N PHE A 100 10.47 -8.15 -8.50
CA PHE A 100 11.74 -7.64 -7.97
C PHE A 100 11.56 -7.15 -6.53
N THR A 101 11.11 -8.04 -5.65
CA THR A 101 10.70 -7.70 -4.28
C THR A 101 11.77 -7.94 -3.21
N SER A 102 12.96 -8.45 -3.58
CA SER A 102 14.12 -8.54 -2.68
C SER A 102 15.12 -7.43 -2.98
N LYS A 103 16.02 -7.12 -2.03
CA LYS A 103 17.09 -6.15 -2.20
C LYS A 103 17.92 -6.48 -3.44
N GLU A 104 18.42 -7.71 -3.52
CA GLU A 104 19.24 -8.22 -4.62
C GLU A 104 18.59 -7.98 -6.00
N LYS A 105 17.30 -8.31 -6.13
CA LYS A 105 16.57 -8.12 -7.38
C LYS A 105 16.32 -6.66 -7.72
N ALA A 106 15.95 -5.87 -6.70
CA ALA A 106 15.64 -4.44 -6.89
C ALA A 106 16.89 -3.61 -7.18
N GLU A 107 18.08 -4.04 -6.74
CA GLU A 107 19.36 -3.39 -7.04
C GLU A 107 19.67 -3.37 -8.55
N ALA A 108 19.02 -4.19 -9.38
CA ALA A 108 19.11 -4.08 -10.84
C ALA A 108 18.73 -2.68 -11.36
N HIS A 109 17.80 -1.99 -10.70
CA HIS A 109 17.47 -0.60 -11.04
C HIS A 109 18.58 0.39 -10.68
N ILE A 110 19.30 0.14 -9.58
CA ILE A 110 20.47 0.94 -9.19
C ILE A 110 21.61 0.73 -10.22
N GLN A 111 21.83 -0.51 -10.66
CA GLN A 111 22.79 -0.83 -11.71
C GLN A 111 22.45 -0.14 -13.04
N ALA A 112 21.16 0.03 -13.34
CA ALA A 112 20.65 0.78 -14.48
C ALA A 112 20.80 2.31 -14.33
N GLY A 113 21.25 2.81 -13.17
CA GLY A 113 21.55 4.21 -12.91
C GLY A 113 20.49 4.99 -12.15
N ALA A 114 19.47 4.36 -11.60
CA ALA A 114 18.56 5.01 -10.65
C ALA A 114 19.28 5.24 -9.30
N LYS A 115 18.92 6.32 -8.59
CA LYS A 115 19.54 6.61 -7.31
C LYS A 115 18.91 5.83 -6.14
N LYS A 116 17.58 5.60 -6.19
CA LYS A 116 16.81 4.92 -5.15
C LYS A 116 15.70 4.06 -5.75
N VAL A 117 15.24 3.06 -4.98
CA VAL A 117 14.11 2.18 -5.36
C VAL A 117 13.13 2.07 -4.20
N VAL A 118 11.85 2.21 -4.49
CA VAL A 118 10.75 1.90 -3.56
C VAL A 118 9.99 0.70 -4.10
N ILE A 119 9.99 -0.40 -3.36
CA ILE A 119 9.25 -1.63 -3.72
C ILE A 119 7.81 -1.51 -3.21
N SER A 120 6.84 -1.70 -4.10
CA SER A 120 5.40 -1.67 -3.78
C SER A 120 4.86 -3.00 -3.22
N ALA A 121 5.67 -3.67 -2.41
CA ALA A 121 5.34 -4.95 -1.79
C ALA A 121 6.21 -5.17 -0.55
N PRO A 122 5.90 -6.12 0.35
CA PRO A 122 6.81 -6.57 1.39
C PRO A 122 8.15 -7.02 0.78
N GLY A 123 9.26 -6.54 1.33
CA GLY A 123 10.59 -6.66 0.72
C GLY A 123 11.57 -7.61 1.44
N GLY A 124 11.10 -8.41 2.40
CA GLY A 124 11.99 -9.25 3.21
C GLY A 124 12.60 -8.49 4.40
N ASN A 125 13.53 -9.14 5.11
CA ASN A 125 14.11 -8.60 6.36
C ASN A 125 15.40 -7.79 6.13
N ASP A 126 15.93 -7.80 4.92
CA ASP A 126 17.17 -7.12 4.52
C ASP A 126 16.97 -5.71 3.97
N ILE A 127 15.73 -5.28 3.87
CA ILE A 127 15.33 -3.93 3.48
C ILE A 127 14.39 -3.32 4.54
N LYS A 128 14.59 -2.02 4.81
CA LYS A 128 13.66 -1.29 5.70
C LYS A 128 12.26 -1.29 5.13
N THR A 129 11.31 -1.72 5.95
CA THR A 129 9.88 -1.67 5.66
C THR A 129 9.31 -0.38 6.23
N ILE A 130 8.73 0.45 5.38
CA ILE A 130 8.29 1.81 5.74
C ILE A 130 6.77 1.94 5.60
N VAL A 131 6.17 2.48 6.65
CA VAL A 131 4.81 3.02 6.65
C VAL A 131 4.90 4.51 6.95
N TYR A 132 4.46 5.35 6.02
CA TYR A 132 4.53 6.80 6.17
C TYR A 132 3.71 7.26 7.40
N ASN A 133 4.22 8.24 8.13
CA ASN A 133 3.72 8.74 9.42
C ASN A 133 3.71 7.70 10.57
N VAL A 134 4.40 6.57 10.41
CA VAL A 134 4.64 5.60 11.49
C VAL A 134 6.12 5.47 11.78
N ASN A 135 6.93 5.13 10.75
CA ASN A 135 8.38 4.93 10.92
C ASN A 135 9.24 5.52 9.79
N HIS A 136 8.69 6.38 8.92
CA HIS A 136 9.43 6.95 7.79
C HIS A 136 10.65 7.78 8.22
N GLU A 137 10.62 8.38 9.42
CA GLU A 137 11.72 9.14 10.00
C GLU A 137 12.94 8.28 10.39
N THR A 138 12.80 6.94 10.37
CA THR A 138 13.93 6.03 10.56
C THR A 138 14.86 5.97 9.35
N LEU A 139 14.45 6.54 8.21
CA LEU A 139 15.29 6.67 7.03
C LEU A 139 16.30 7.79 7.22
N ASP A 140 17.59 7.50 7.03
CA ASP A 140 18.69 8.45 7.19
C ASP A 140 19.34 8.88 5.86
N GLY A 141 18.85 8.36 4.74
CA GLY A 141 19.32 8.65 3.38
C GLY A 141 20.40 7.71 2.88
N THR A 142 20.94 6.82 3.72
CA THR A 142 21.93 5.81 3.30
C THR A 142 21.30 4.65 2.52
N GLU A 143 20.00 4.41 2.70
CA GLU A 143 19.28 3.36 2.00
C GLU A 143 19.17 3.67 0.50
N THR A 144 19.38 2.64 -0.32
CA THR A 144 19.16 2.69 -1.77
C THR A 144 17.84 2.02 -2.15
N VAL A 145 17.41 1.01 -1.40
CA VAL A 145 16.18 0.23 -1.63
C VAL A 145 15.38 0.15 -0.34
N ILE A 146 14.09 0.46 -0.41
CA ILE A 146 13.13 0.32 0.70
C ILE A 146 11.86 -0.39 0.23
N SER A 147 11.13 -0.96 1.19
CA SER A 147 9.79 -1.53 0.98
C SER A 147 8.72 -0.57 1.49
N GLY A 148 7.69 -0.31 0.68
CA GLY A 148 6.47 0.39 1.09
C GLY A 148 5.46 -0.49 1.85
N ALA A 149 5.87 -1.67 2.34
CA ALA A 149 5.03 -2.65 3.02
C ALA A 149 3.86 -3.17 2.15
N SER A 150 2.81 -3.70 2.78
CA SER A 150 1.55 -4.07 2.13
C SER A 150 0.45 -3.04 2.41
N CYS A 151 -0.64 -3.08 1.64
CA CYS A 151 -1.82 -2.25 1.87
C CYS A 151 -2.41 -2.47 3.27
N THR A 152 -2.50 -3.73 3.70
CA THR A 152 -3.00 -4.09 5.04
C THR A 152 -2.06 -3.60 6.15
N THR A 153 -0.74 -3.69 5.97
CA THR A 153 0.23 -3.15 6.94
C THR A 153 0.10 -1.63 7.06
N ASN A 154 -0.09 -0.92 5.94
CA ASN A 154 -0.32 0.53 5.93
C ASN A 154 -1.62 0.95 6.62
N CYS A 155 -2.63 0.08 6.63
CA CYS A 155 -3.86 0.31 7.39
C CYS A 155 -3.70 -0.01 8.89
N LEU A 156 -3.12 -1.17 9.20
CA LEU A 156 -3.00 -1.65 10.58
C LEU A 156 -2.02 -0.82 11.42
N ALA A 157 -0.87 -0.43 10.84
CA ALA A 157 0.22 0.17 11.61
C ALA A 157 -0.16 1.48 12.33
N PRO A 158 -0.78 2.49 11.71
CA PRO A 158 -1.12 3.72 12.44
C PRO A 158 -2.17 3.47 13.54
N MET A 159 -3.16 2.61 13.29
CA MET A 159 -4.17 2.23 14.30
C MET A 159 -3.53 1.47 15.47
N ALA A 160 -2.68 0.48 15.19
CA ALA A 160 -1.98 -0.29 16.21
C ALA A 160 -0.99 0.58 17.01
N LYS A 161 -0.30 1.53 16.34
CA LYS A 161 0.59 2.47 17.00
C LYS A 161 -0.17 3.38 17.96
N ALA A 162 -1.26 4.01 17.53
CA ALA A 162 -2.07 4.88 18.38
C ALA A 162 -2.63 4.12 19.59
N LEU A 163 -3.09 2.87 19.39
CA LEU A 163 -3.56 2.02 20.49
C LEU A 163 -2.42 1.67 21.46
N HIS A 164 -1.24 1.31 20.94
CA HIS A 164 -0.10 0.90 21.75
C HIS A 164 0.49 2.08 22.55
N ASP A 165 0.70 3.22 21.91
CA ASP A 165 1.29 4.40 22.53
C ASP A 165 0.46 4.93 23.72
N ASN A 166 -0.88 4.78 23.64
CA ASN A 166 -1.77 5.29 24.68
C ASN A 166 -2.11 4.24 25.75
N PHE A 167 -2.25 2.96 25.37
CA PHE A 167 -2.83 1.93 26.24
C PHE A 167 -1.98 0.67 26.39
N THR A 168 -0.84 0.57 25.69
CA THR A 168 0.11 -0.56 25.71
C THR A 168 -0.54 -1.88 25.30
N VAL A 169 -0.52 -2.18 24.02
CA VAL A 169 -0.98 -3.48 23.49
C VAL A 169 -0.11 -4.61 24.03
N VAL A 170 -0.72 -5.59 24.65
CA VAL A 170 -0.08 -6.80 25.17
C VAL A 170 0.00 -7.86 24.09
N GLU A 171 -1.15 -8.21 23.50
CA GLU A 171 -1.31 -9.19 22.43
C GLU A 171 -2.57 -8.89 21.63
N GLY A 172 -2.67 -9.44 20.41
CA GLY A 172 -3.88 -9.25 19.61
C GLY A 172 -3.94 -10.13 18.37
N LEU A 173 -5.16 -10.29 17.86
CA LEU A 173 -5.44 -10.94 16.59
C LEU A 173 -6.06 -9.94 15.63
N MET A 174 -5.53 -9.90 14.43
CA MET A 174 -6.03 -9.06 13.35
C MET A 174 -6.77 -9.91 12.31
N THR A 175 -7.91 -9.44 11.87
CA THR A 175 -8.60 -9.96 10.68
C THR A 175 -8.79 -8.83 9.69
N THR A 176 -8.31 -9.02 8.45
CA THR A 176 -8.69 -8.11 7.37
C THR A 176 -9.76 -8.73 6.49
N ILE A 177 -10.87 -8.01 6.32
CA ILE A 177 -11.90 -8.30 5.32
C ILE A 177 -11.50 -7.48 4.08
N HIS A 178 -11.06 -8.19 3.05
CA HIS A 178 -10.29 -7.59 1.96
C HIS A 178 -10.95 -7.81 0.61
N GLY A 179 -11.03 -6.77 -0.20
CA GLY A 179 -11.41 -6.88 -1.60
C GLY A 179 -10.54 -7.90 -2.34
N TYR A 180 -11.09 -8.56 -3.36
CA TYR A 180 -10.29 -9.47 -4.19
C TYR A 180 -9.21 -8.70 -4.96
N THR A 181 -8.13 -9.38 -5.30
CA THR A 181 -6.99 -8.79 -6.02
C THR A 181 -6.57 -9.67 -7.19
N GLY A 182 -5.78 -9.11 -8.11
CA GLY A 182 -5.38 -9.78 -9.35
C GLY A 182 -4.52 -11.03 -9.19
N ASP A 183 -4.17 -11.41 -7.96
CA ASP A 183 -3.54 -12.69 -7.64
C ASP A 183 -4.55 -13.84 -7.47
N GLN A 184 -5.85 -13.55 -7.43
CA GLN A 184 -6.92 -14.53 -7.38
C GLN A 184 -7.46 -14.81 -8.79
N ASN A 185 -7.94 -16.05 -9.00
CA ASN A 185 -8.57 -16.41 -10.28
C ASN A 185 -9.97 -15.82 -10.41
N THR A 186 -10.35 -15.42 -11.62
CA THR A 186 -11.70 -14.96 -11.93
C THR A 186 -12.69 -16.11 -11.89
N LEU A 187 -12.33 -17.27 -12.45
CA LEU A 187 -13.07 -18.54 -12.41
C LEU A 187 -12.19 -19.62 -11.77
N ASP A 188 -12.80 -20.74 -11.38
CA ASP A 188 -12.07 -21.90 -10.85
C ASP A 188 -11.03 -22.39 -11.87
N ALA A 189 -9.75 -22.27 -11.54
CA ALA A 189 -8.63 -22.68 -12.39
C ALA A 189 -7.36 -22.88 -11.55
N PRO A 190 -6.36 -23.61 -12.05
CA PRO A 190 -5.08 -23.75 -11.36
C PRO A 190 -4.47 -22.39 -11.01
N HIS A 191 -4.08 -22.21 -9.74
CA HIS A 191 -3.45 -20.97 -9.29
C HIS A 191 -1.93 -21.03 -9.54
N ARG A 192 -1.36 -19.94 -10.05
CA ARG A 192 0.06 -19.87 -10.42
C ARG A 192 1.01 -20.18 -9.26
N GLY A 193 0.66 -19.82 -8.02
CA GLY A 193 1.42 -20.10 -6.81
C GLY A 193 1.01 -21.39 -6.08
N GLY A 194 0.11 -22.21 -6.65
CA GLY A 194 -0.36 -23.47 -6.04
C GLY A 194 -1.34 -23.28 -4.87
N ASP A 195 -1.82 -22.10 -4.59
CA ASP A 195 -2.79 -21.85 -3.52
C ASP A 195 -4.19 -22.31 -3.96
N LEU A 196 -4.71 -23.36 -3.31
CA LEU A 196 -5.99 -23.99 -3.66
C LEU A 196 -7.20 -23.09 -3.36
N ARG A 197 -7.11 -22.15 -2.43
CA ARG A 197 -8.18 -21.20 -2.11
C ARG A 197 -8.21 -20.04 -3.12
N ARG A 198 -7.06 -19.49 -3.50
CA ARG A 198 -6.95 -18.47 -4.56
C ARG A 198 -7.24 -19.01 -5.96
N ALA A 199 -7.25 -20.33 -6.12
CA ALA A 199 -7.66 -21.02 -7.34
C ALA A 199 -9.16 -20.91 -7.62
N ARG A 200 -9.97 -20.47 -6.65
CA ARG A 200 -11.42 -20.38 -6.76
C ARG A 200 -11.87 -19.00 -7.24
N ALA A 201 -13.06 -18.96 -7.86
CA ALA A 201 -13.67 -17.75 -8.40
C ALA A 201 -13.78 -16.63 -7.36
N ALA A 202 -13.02 -15.54 -7.56
CA ALA A 202 -12.84 -14.48 -6.58
C ALA A 202 -14.12 -13.70 -6.28
N ALA A 203 -14.95 -13.46 -7.30
CA ALA A 203 -16.17 -12.66 -7.17
C ALA A 203 -17.38 -13.45 -6.63
N GLU A 204 -17.22 -14.76 -6.37
CA GLU A 204 -18.30 -15.65 -5.94
C GLU A 204 -18.06 -16.27 -4.56
N ASN A 205 -16.90 -16.03 -3.95
CA ASN A 205 -16.49 -16.71 -2.73
C ASN A 205 -15.93 -15.77 -1.66
N ILE A 206 -16.16 -16.13 -0.40
CA ILE A 206 -15.31 -15.68 0.71
C ILE A 206 -14.11 -16.61 0.73
N VAL A 207 -12.90 -16.07 0.56
CA VAL A 207 -11.67 -16.85 0.41
C VAL A 207 -10.73 -16.57 1.59
N PRO A 208 -10.63 -17.51 2.57
CA PRO A 208 -9.68 -17.38 3.67
C PRO A 208 -8.24 -17.45 3.16
N ASN A 209 -7.41 -16.52 3.59
CA ASN A 209 -6.00 -16.44 3.22
C ASN A 209 -5.12 -16.14 4.43
N THR A 210 -3.90 -16.61 4.37
CA THR A 210 -2.85 -16.12 5.28
C THR A 210 -2.46 -14.70 4.90
N THR A 211 -2.04 -13.91 5.88
CA THR A 211 -1.45 -12.58 5.66
C THR A 211 -0.19 -12.42 6.50
N GLY A 212 0.84 -11.84 5.91
CA GLY A 212 2.04 -11.44 6.64
C GLY A 212 1.92 -10.07 7.30
N ALA A 213 0.78 -9.38 7.15
CA ALA A 213 0.63 -8.00 7.58
C ALA A 213 0.79 -7.82 9.10
N ALA A 214 0.21 -8.72 9.91
CA ALA A 214 0.35 -8.67 11.36
C ALA A 214 1.80 -8.89 11.82
N LYS A 215 2.49 -9.85 11.20
CA LYS A 215 3.92 -10.11 11.50
C LYS A 215 4.82 -8.96 11.04
N ALA A 216 4.47 -8.32 9.92
CA ALA A 216 5.20 -7.16 9.41
C ALA A 216 5.09 -5.92 10.31
N ILE A 217 4.11 -5.87 11.23
CA ILE A 217 4.01 -4.78 12.21
C ILE A 217 5.28 -4.68 13.06
N GLY A 218 5.89 -5.79 13.47
CA GLY A 218 7.13 -5.79 14.23
C GLY A 218 8.33 -5.17 13.48
N LEU A 219 8.29 -5.10 12.14
CA LEU A 219 9.31 -4.40 11.34
C LEU A 219 9.10 -2.88 11.32
N VAL A 220 7.88 -2.44 11.60
CA VAL A 220 7.47 -1.01 11.55
C VAL A 220 7.36 -0.41 12.95
N ILE A 221 6.89 -1.21 13.91
CA ILE A 221 6.73 -0.88 15.33
C ILE A 221 7.39 -2.00 16.14
N PRO A 222 8.69 -1.88 16.46
CA PRO A 222 9.46 -2.95 17.12
C PRO A 222 8.88 -3.44 18.44
N GLU A 223 8.20 -2.57 19.18
CA GLU A 223 7.55 -2.88 20.46
C GLU A 223 6.39 -3.88 20.32
N LEU A 224 5.83 -4.01 19.12
CA LEU A 224 4.76 -4.96 18.78
C LEU A 224 5.28 -6.26 18.14
N ASN A 225 6.59 -6.43 18.04
CA ASN A 225 7.16 -7.66 17.46
C ASN A 225 6.72 -8.90 18.25
N GLY A 226 6.11 -9.86 17.56
CA GLY A 226 5.63 -11.12 18.14
C GLY A 226 4.33 -11.01 18.96
N LYS A 227 3.76 -9.80 19.11
CA LYS A 227 2.51 -9.59 19.87
C LYS A 227 1.24 -9.70 19.02
N LEU A 228 1.35 -9.60 17.71
CA LEU A 228 0.22 -9.63 16.79
C LEU A 228 0.35 -10.78 15.79
N ASP A 229 -0.75 -11.49 15.54
CA ASP A 229 -0.92 -12.41 14.40
C ASP A 229 -2.26 -12.15 13.73
N GLY A 230 -2.54 -12.80 12.59
CA GLY A 230 -3.81 -12.56 11.92
C GLY A 230 -4.00 -13.30 10.60
N ALA A 231 -5.18 -13.08 10.03
CA ALA A 231 -5.62 -13.70 8.79
C ALA A 231 -6.38 -12.69 7.90
N ALA A 232 -6.54 -13.05 6.62
CA ALA A 232 -7.34 -12.31 5.67
C ALA A 232 -8.56 -13.14 5.25
N GLN A 233 -9.69 -12.45 5.04
CA GLN A 233 -10.88 -12.98 4.38
C GLN A 233 -11.09 -12.17 3.11
N ARG A 234 -10.81 -12.75 1.94
CA ARG A 234 -11.10 -12.09 0.67
C ARG A 234 -12.60 -12.21 0.38
N VAL A 235 -13.22 -11.10 0.01
CA VAL A 235 -14.66 -11.01 -0.21
C VAL A 235 -14.98 -10.50 -1.62
N PRO A 236 -16.21 -10.73 -2.14
CA PRO A 236 -16.61 -10.37 -3.51
C PRO A 236 -16.82 -8.86 -3.73
N VAL A 237 -15.83 -8.03 -3.38
CA VAL A 237 -15.80 -6.60 -3.71
C VAL A 237 -14.46 -6.27 -4.40
N PRO A 238 -14.47 -5.40 -5.43
CA PRO A 238 -13.27 -5.12 -6.24
C PRO A 238 -12.21 -4.31 -5.50
N THR A 239 -12.62 -3.47 -4.57
CA THR A 239 -11.77 -2.71 -3.64
C THR A 239 -12.62 -2.22 -2.46
N GLY A 240 -11.98 -1.67 -1.44
CA GLY A 240 -12.65 -1.30 -0.20
C GLY A 240 -12.55 -2.43 0.82
N SER A 241 -11.58 -2.30 1.70
CA SER A 241 -11.20 -3.30 2.69
C SER A 241 -11.26 -2.69 4.08
N LEU A 242 -11.37 -3.52 5.10
CA LEU A 242 -11.22 -3.10 6.48
C LEU A 242 -10.29 -4.04 7.24
N THR A 243 -9.64 -3.50 8.27
CA THR A 243 -8.83 -4.26 9.22
C THR A 243 -9.46 -4.12 10.60
N GLU A 244 -9.79 -5.25 11.20
CA GLU A 244 -10.24 -5.38 12.59
C GLU A 244 -9.06 -5.88 13.43
N LEU A 245 -8.76 -5.19 14.54
CA LEU A 245 -7.81 -5.63 15.55
C LEU A 245 -8.56 -5.86 16.85
N VAL A 246 -8.52 -7.10 17.33
CA VAL A 246 -8.95 -7.47 18.67
C VAL A 246 -7.72 -7.66 19.54
N ALA A 247 -7.60 -6.88 20.61
CA ALA A 247 -6.38 -6.83 21.41
C ALA A 247 -6.68 -6.77 22.92
N VAL A 248 -5.71 -7.25 23.70
CA VAL A 248 -5.59 -6.99 25.12
C VAL A 248 -4.66 -5.79 25.31
N VAL A 249 -5.05 -4.84 26.12
CA VAL A 249 -4.23 -3.69 26.51
C VAL A 249 -3.98 -3.69 28.01
N GLU A 250 -2.87 -3.07 28.46
CA GLU A 250 -2.53 -3.05 29.90
C GLU A 250 -3.47 -2.19 30.74
N LYS A 251 -3.92 -1.05 30.15
CA LYS A 251 -4.78 -0.12 30.85
C LYS A 251 -6.24 -0.53 30.76
N THR A 252 -7.00 -0.35 31.83
CA THR A 252 -8.47 -0.38 31.77
C THR A 252 -8.95 0.84 30.99
N VAL A 253 -9.79 0.61 29.99
CA VAL A 253 -10.19 1.65 29.02
C VAL A 253 -11.69 1.58 28.71
N THR A 254 -12.23 2.69 28.21
CA THR A 254 -13.56 2.78 27.59
C THR A 254 -13.44 2.97 26.07
N ALA A 255 -14.54 2.76 25.34
CA ALA A 255 -14.57 3.02 23.90
C ALA A 255 -14.34 4.51 23.58
N GLU A 256 -14.86 5.39 24.43
CA GLU A 256 -14.72 6.84 24.30
C GLU A 256 -13.24 7.29 24.44
N GLU A 257 -12.52 6.72 25.42
CA GLU A 257 -11.08 7.01 25.61
C GLU A 257 -10.26 6.54 24.43
N ILE A 258 -10.58 5.35 23.88
CA ILE A 258 -9.92 4.84 22.67
C ILE A 258 -10.21 5.77 21.49
N ASN A 259 -11.47 6.13 21.25
CA ASN A 259 -11.85 7.00 20.15
C ASN A 259 -11.17 8.38 20.25
N ALA A 260 -11.09 8.96 21.45
CA ALA A 260 -10.39 10.22 21.69
C ALA A 260 -8.88 10.13 21.37
N ALA A 261 -8.24 9.02 21.74
CA ALA A 261 -6.82 8.79 21.41
C ALA A 261 -6.60 8.63 19.90
N MET A 262 -7.52 7.94 19.21
CA MET A 262 -7.45 7.78 17.75
C MET A 262 -7.69 9.10 17.01
N GLU A 263 -8.65 9.91 17.46
CA GLU A 263 -8.93 11.24 16.93
C GLU A 263 -7.71 12.17 17.11
N ALA A 264 -7.10 12.15 18.27
CA ALA A 264 -5.88 12.93 18.54
C ALA A 264 -4.67 12.49 17.69
N ALA A 265 -4.62 11.22 17.28
CA ALA A 265 -3.58 10.70 16.40
C ALA A 265 -3.85 10.95 14.89
N ALA A 266 -5.02 11.49 14.54
CA ALA A 266 -5.41 11.71 13.15
C ALA A 266 -4.48 12.69 12.42
N ASN A 267 -4.18 12.38 11.16
CA ASN A 267 -3.31 13.19 10.31
C ASN A 267 -3.61 12.89 8.82
N GLU A 268 -2.77 13.36 7.90
CA GLU A 268 -2.97 13.14 6.45
C GLU A 268 -2.94 11.69 5.99
N SER A 269 -2.37 10.78 6.80
CA SER A 269 -2.26 9.34 6.54
C SER A 269 -3.24 8.50 7.34
N PHE A 270 -3.63 8.98 8.51
CA PHE A 270 -4.53 8.33 9.45
C PHE A 270 -5.75 9.21 9.69
N GLY A 271 -6.86 8.84 9.05
CA GLY A 271 -8.13 9.56 9.16
C GLY A 271 -8.99 9.05 10.33
N TYR A 272 -9.99 9.85 10.70
CA TYR A 272 -10.97 9.54 11.74
C TYR A 272 -12.38 9.70 11.18
N ASN A 273 -13.25 8.70 11.38
CA ASN A 273 -14.61 8.64 10.85
C ASN A 273 -15.62 8.38 11.95
N VAL A 274 -16.76 9.08 11.89
CA VAL A 274 -17.91 8.92 12.80
C VAL A 274 -19.20 8.58 12.04
N ASP A 275 -19.16 8.52 10.72
CA ASP A 275 -20.32 8.19 9.89
C ASP A 275 -20.46 6.67 9.73
N PRO A 276 -21.68 6.16 9.55
CA PRO A 276 -21.94 4.73 9.31
C PRO A 276 -21.65 4.36 7.85
N ILE A 277 -20.37 4.26 7.50
CA ILE A 277 -19.87 3.98 6.15
C ILE A 277 -19.76 2.49 5.84
N VAL A 278 -19.71 2.18 4.54
CA VAL A 278 -19.48 0.85 3.99
C VAL A 278 -18.33 0.87 2.97
N SER A 279 -17.93 -0.29 2.47
CA SER A 279 -16.76 -0.45 1.60
C SER A 279 -16.77 0.40 0.33
N SER A 280 -17.93 0.70 -0.25
CA SER A 280 -18.04 1.55 -1.44
C SER A 280 -17.75 3.03 -1.15
N ASP A 281 -17.95 3.49 0.08
CA ASP A 281 -17.78 4.89 0.47
C ASP A 281 -16.30 5.27 0.59
N ILE A 282 -15.42 4.26 0.76
CA ILE A 282 -14.00 4.50 0.93
C ILE A 282 -13.19 4.30 -0.36
N VAL A 283 -13.85 4.03 -1.49
CA VAL A 283 -13.17 3.92 -2.79
C VAL A 283 -12.54 5.25 -3.18
N GLY A 284 -11.25 5.24 -3.47
CA GLY A 284 -10.50 6.43 -3.88
C GLY A 284 -10.00 7.31 -2.74
N ILE A 285 -10.22 6.96 -1.46
CA ILE A 285 -9.68 7.73 -0.33
C ILE A 285 -8.15 7.71 -0.31
N SER A 286 -7.55 8.77 0.21
CA SER A 286 -6.08 8.92 0.29
C SER A 286 -5.50 8.67 1.67
N TYR A 287 -6.32 8.43 2.69
CA TYR A 287 -5.83 7.95 3.99
C TYR A 287 -5.29 6.54 3.85
N GLY A 288 -4.13 6.24 4.40
CA GLY A 288 -3.61 4.87 4.47
C GLY A 288 -4.47 3.97 5.36
N SER A 289 -5.07 4.60 6.37
CA SER A 289 -5.97 4.00 7.35
C SER A 289 -7.02 5.03 7.74
N LEU A 290 -8.29 4.67 7.66
CA LEU A 290 -9.41 5.52 8.11
C LEU A 290 -10.08 4.83 9.30
N PHE A 291 -9.75 5.30 10.51
CA PHE A 291 -10.31 4.75 11.75
C PHE A 291 -11.82 4.95 11.82
N ASP A 292 -12.55 3.91 12.18
CA ASP A 292 -14.00 3.93 12.32
C ASP A 292 -14.41 3.91 13.80
N ALA A 293 -14.68 5.08 14.35
CA ALA A 293 -15.06 5.25 15.75
C ALA A 293 -16.41 4.58 16.08
N THR A 294 -17.27 4.33 15.07
CA THR A 294 -18.57 3.67 15.26
C THR A 294 -18.43 2.18 15.55
N GLN A 295 -17.27 1.59 15.24
CA GLN A 295 -17.00 0.16 15.38
C GLN A 295 -16.16 -0.19 16.62
N THR A 296 -15.70 0.80 17.38
CA THR A 296 -14.93 0.56 18.61
C THR A 296 -15.79 -0.16 19.65
N LYS A 297 -15.26 -1.24 20.22
CA LYS A 297 -15.91 -2.00 21.29
C LYS A 297 -14.91 -2.36 22.38
N VAL A 298 -15.37 -2.30 23.62
CA VAL A 298 -14.67 -2.82 24.79
C VAL A 298 -15.58 -3.84 25.47
N LEU A 299 -15.13 -5.09 25.53
CA LEU A 299 -15.79 -6.16 26.26
C LEU A 299 -15.09 -6.35 27.59
N THR A 300 -15.80 -6.14 28.69
CA THR A 300 -15.29 -6.33 30.06
C THR A 300 -15.90 -7.56 30.69
N VAL A 301 -15.07 -8.50 31.16
CA VAL A 301 -15.49 -9.69 31.88
C VAL A 301 -14.63 -9.83 33.13
N GLY A 302 -15.20 -9.52 34.30
CA GLY A 302 -14.46 -9.44 35.56
C GLY A 302 -13.41 -8.32 35.48
N ASP A 303 -12.16 -8.69 35.69
CA ASP A 303 -10.97 -7.81 35.63
C ASP A 303 -10.31 -7.77 34.24
N LYS A 304 -10.86 -8.47 33.24
CA LYS A 304 -10.29 -8.58 31.89
C LYS A 304 -11.05 -7.76 30.88
N GLN A 305 -10.34 -7.19 29.95
CA GLN A 305 -10.89 -6.46 28.81
C GLN A 305 -10.36 -6.97 27.48
N LEU A 306 -11.26 -7.05 26.48
CA LEU A 306 -10.91 -7.15 25.07
C LEU A 306 -11.32 -5.86 24.37
N VAL A 307 -10.39 -5.27 23.66
CA VAL A 307 -10.61 -4.08 22.83
C VAL A 307 -10.73 -4.51 21.39
N LYS A 308 -11.74 -4.01 20.68
CA LYS A 308 -11.87 -4.14 19.23
C LYS A 308 -11.84 -2.76 18.59
N VAL A 309 -10.94 -2.57 17.64
CA VAL A 309 -10.81 -1.37 16.82
C VAL A 309 -10.81 -1.73 15.34
N VAL A 310 -11.33 -0.82 14.50
CA VAL A 310 -11.53 -1.06 13.06
C VAL A 310 -11.02 0.15 12.28
N SER A 311 -10.32 -0.13 11.18
CA SER A 311 -9.96 0.89 10.18
C SER A 311 -10.26 0.42 8.78
N TRP A 312 -10.78 1.35 7.97
CA TRP A 312 -11.02 1.18 6.54
C TRP A 312 -9.81 1.57 5.70
N TYR A 313 -9.68 0.97 4.53
CA TYR A 313 -8.70 1.38 3.52
C TYR A 313 -9.15 0.95 2.12
N ASP A 314 -8.98 1.82 1.15
CA ASP A 314 -8.97 1.39 -0.24
C ASP A 314 -7.65 0.64 -0.48
N ASN A 315 -7.71 -0.69 -0.60
CA ASN A 315 -6.50 -1.51 -0.75
C ASN A 315 -5.67 -1.16 -1.99
N GLU A 316 -6.20 -0.36 -2.92
CA GLU A 316 -5.50 0.19 -4.06
C GLU A 316 -5.08 1.65 -3.82
N MET A 317 -6.02 2.60 -3.68
CA MET A 317 -5.71 4.04 -3.63
C MET A 317 -5.13 4.47 -2.27
N SER A 318 -5.62 3.96 -1.13
CA SER A 318 -5.02 4.25 0.18
C SER A 318 -3.56 3.84 0.22
N TYR A 319 -3.27 2.61 -0.25
CA TYR A 319 -1.90 2.10 -0.34
C TYR A 319 -1.05 2.94 -1.30
N THR A 320 -1.57 3.26 -2.48
CA THR A 320 -0.86 4.08 -3.48
C THR A 320 -0.55 5.47 -2.94
N ALA A 321 -1.47 6.08 -2.18
CA ALA A 321 -1.24 7.38 -1.56
C ALA A 321 -0.09 7.34 -0.55
N GLN A 322 -0.06 6.31 0.30
CA GLN A 322 1.05 6.10 1.25
C GLN A 322 2.38 5.84 0.54
N LEU A 323 2.35 5.01 -0.51
CA LEU A 323 3.51 4.69 -1.32
C LEU A 323 4.11 5.96 -1.97
N VAL A 324 3.27 6.86 -2.50
CA VAL A 324 3.71 8.14 -3.09
C VAL A 324 4.25 9.09 -2.02
N ARG A 325 3.65 9.14 -0.81
CA ARG A 325 4.21 9.92 0.32
C ARG A 325 5.58 9.39 0.72
N THR A 326 5.71 8.07 0.89
CA THR A 326 6.98 7.41 1.20
C THR A 326 8.04 7.69 0.13
N LEU A 327 7.68 7.57 -1.16
CA LEU A 327 8.56 7.85 -2.29
C LEU A 327 9.05 9.30 -2.24
N LYS A 328 8.14 10.27 -2.05
CA LYS A 328 8.50 11.69 -2.00
C LYS A 328 9.43 12.00 -0.84
N TYR A 329 9.16 11.46 0.35
CA TYR A 329 10.02 11.60 1.52
C TYR A 329 11.41 11.02 1.25
N PHE A 330 11.46 9.77 0.77
CA PHE A 330 12.70 9.06 0.48
C PHE A 330 13.55 9.75 -0.60
N ALA A 331 12.89 10.32 -1.61
CA ALA A 331 13.56 11.12 -2.64
C ALA A 331 14.17 12.40 -2.07
N GLY A 332 13.52 13.02 -1.09
CA GLY A 332 14.04 14.20 -0.38
C GLY A 332 15.35 13.96 0.38
N LEU A 333 15.68 12.69 0.65
CA LEU A 333 16.93 12.28 1.30
C LEU A 333 18.08 12.02 0.29
N ILE A 334 17.87 12.23 -1.00
CA ILE A 334 18.95 12.16 -2.01
C ILE A 334 19.85 13.38 -1.84
N LYS A 335 21.14 13.11 -1.56
CA LYS A 335 22.18 14.13 -1.42
C LYS A 335 22.81 14.48 -2.75
#